data_a170a3273da2dd23c93e60b179eae129
#
_entry.id   a170a3273da2dd23c93e60b179eae129
#
_cell.length_a   1.000
_cell.length_b   1.000
_cell.length_c   1.000
_cell.angle_alpha   90.00
_cell.angle_beta   90.00
_cell.angle_gamma   90.00
#
_symmetry.space_group_name_H-M   'P 1'
#
loop_
_entity.id
_entity.type
_entity.pdbx_description
1 polymer ?
#
loop_
_entity_poly.entity_id
_entity_poly.type
_entity_poly.pdbx_seq_one_letter_code
_entity_poly.pdbx_strand_id
1 'polypeptide(L)'
;EYNKGGTTINGASIKLLETVAQCYGNIHYTWKEISRDKIKKSSLCIADAWDLENNVSSSLEFEVSHYRDTKRGAVLVTSERDLYELIASNAARRVRKCLENVIPRDIVDQAREWCDDTLTSQDDIQEGIDKAIEYFKEKYNISLNHIETYFNMKRQGFTKNTYLKLQRLFTAFRDGVSDPKEVFNTPAPTNPNAKGVTNTIIPEVEESEIVDDE
;
A
#
# COMPACT_ATOMS: atom_id res chain seq x y z
N GLU A 1 -3.10 -0.20 -6.82
CA GLU A 1 -3.64 1.03 -6.20
C GLU A 1 -4.35 0.67 -4.90
N TYR A 2 -4.00 1.31 -3.78
CA TYR A 2 -4.69 1.15 -2.50
C TYR A 2 -4.57 2.43 -1.67
N ASN A 3 -5.57 2.67 -0.80
CA ASN A 3 -5.58 3.83 0.10
C ASN A 3 -4.91 3.49 1.43
N LYS A 4 -4.00 4.35 1.88
CA LYS A 4 -3.38 4.26 3.20
C LYS A 4 -3.31 5.65 3.83
N GLY A 5 -3.98 5.83 4.96
CA GLY A 5 -3.97 7.12 5.68
C GLY A 5 -4.48 8.29 4.84
N GLY A 6 -5.53 8.11 4.03
CA GLY A 6 -6.09 9.14 3.15
C GLY A 6 -5.29 9.40 1.86
N THR A 7 -4.19 8.69 1.64
CA THR A 7 -3.38 8.82 0.41
C THR A 7 -3.55 7.60 -0.46
N THR A 8 -3.90 7.80 -1.73
CA THR A 8 -3.93 6.73 -2.72
C THR A 8 -2.51 6.40 -3.17
N ILE A 9 -2.06 5.18 -2.88
CA ILE A 9 -0.77 4.67 -3.35
C ILE A 9 -1.00 3.95 -4.67
N ASN A 10 -0.41 4.50 -5.74
CA ASN A 10 -0.45 3.92 -7.08
C ASN A 10 0.99 3.76 -7.60
N GLY A 11 1.30 2.61 -8.18
CA GLY A 11 2.61 2.35 -8.76
C GLY A 11 2.88 0.87 -8.98
N ALA A 12 3.92 0.56 -9.73
CA ALA A 12 4.40 -0.79 -9.94
C ALA A 12 4.89 -1.40 -8.60
N SER A 13 4.56 -2.64 -8.31
CA SER A 13 5.11 -3.33 -7.15
C SER A 13 6.60 -3.63 -7.35
N ILE A 14 7.34 -3.88 -6.26
CA ILE A 14 8.75 -4.32 -6.40
C ILE A 14 8.83 -5.62 -7.20
N LYS A 15 7.90 -6.55 -7.03
CA LYS A 15 7.86 -7.82 -7.77
C LYS A 15 7.68 -7.62 -9.28
N LEU A 16 6.81 -6.69 -9.68
CA LEU A 16 6.66 -6.35 -11.09
C LEU A 16 7.95 -5.75 -11.65
N LEU A 17 8.58 -4.83 -10.94
CA LEU A 17 9.83 -4.21 -11.38
C LEU A 17 10.98 -5.19 -11.46
N GLU A 18 11.10 -6.12 -10.51
CA GLU A 18 12.07 -7.22 -10.56
C GLU A 18 11.85 -8.11 -11.80
N THR A 19 10.59 -8.45 -12.10
CA THR A 19 10.25 -9.21 -13.30
C THR A 19 10.57 -8.44 -14.58
N VAL A 20 10.20 -7.14 -14.62
CA VAL A 20 10.53 -6.27 -15.75
C VAL A 20 12.04 -6.17 -15.94
N ALA A 21 12.82 -6.00 -14.87
CA ALA A 21 14.28 -5.95 -14.93
C ALA A 21 14.89 -7.25 -15.50
N GLN A 22 14.33 -8.41 -15.13
CA GLN A 22 14.76 -9.72 -15.67
C GLN A 22 14.44 -9.85 -17.17
N CYS A 23 13.25 -9.39 -17.59
CA CYS A 23 12.84 -9.45 -19.00
C CYS A 23 13.55 -8.40 -19.86
N TYR A 24 13.80 -7.23 -19.32
CA TYR A 24 14.52 -6.15 -19.99
C TYR A 24 15.98 -6.54 -20.23
N GLY A 25 16.58 -7.23 -19.25
CA GLY A 25 17.97 -7.71 -19.31
C GLY A 25 18.98 -6.64 -18.91
N ASN A 26 20.19 -7.09 -18.64
CA ASN A 26 21.36 -6.25 -18.30
C ASN A 26 21.16 -5.27 -17.13
N ILE A 27 20.12 -5.48 -16.31
CA ILE A 27 19.88 -4.67 -15.11
C ILE A 27 20.48 -5.36 -13.89
N HIS A 28 21.47 -4.71 -13.28
CA HIS A 28 21.95 -5.07 -11.96
C HIS A 28 21.20 -4.29 -10.91
N TYR A 29 20.75 -4.92 -9.82
CA TYR A 29 20.17 -4.24 -8.68
C TYR A 29 20.49 -4.97 -7.39
N THR A 30 20.73 -4.22 -6.32
CA THR A 30 21.13 -4.77 -5.03
C THR A 30 20.83 -3.78 -3.90
N TRP A 31 20.99 -4.25 -2.67
CA TRP A 31 21.14 -3.40 -1.50
C TRP A 31 22.21 -3.98 -0.57
N LYS A 32 22.80 -3.10 0.25
CA LYS A 32 23.83 -3.50 1.23
C LYS A 32 23.66 -2.69 2.50
N GLU A 33 23.83 -3.32 3.66
CA GLU A 33 24.09 -2.65 4.91
C GLU A 33 25.57 -2.28 4.97
N ILE A 34 25.87 -0.98 5.02
CA ILE A 34 27.24 -0.44 5.00
C ILE A 34 27.82 -0.44 6.40
N SER A 35 27.02 0.02 7.36
CA SER A 35 27.44 0.08 8.76
C SER A 35 26.25 -0.02 9.69
N ARG A 36 26.52 -0.47 10.91
CA ARG A 36 25.52 -0.56 11.99
C ARG A 36 26.00 0.17 13.22
N ASP A 37 25.25 1.20 13.61
CA ASP A 37 25.51 1.95 14.84
C ASP A 37 24.72 1.37 16.01
N LYS A 38 25.44 0.70 16.92
CA LYS A 38 24.83 0.08 18.11
C LYS A 38 24.40 1.11 19.17
N ILE A 39 24.97 2.32 19.15
CA ILE A 39 24.65 3.40 20.10
C ILE A 39 23.38 4.10 19.62
N LYS A 40 23.36 4.57 18.38
CA LYS A 40 22.19 5.22 17.77
C LYS A 40 21.04 4.27 17.47
N LYS A 41 21.30 2.95 17.49
CA LYS A 41 20.32 1.93 17.09
C LYS A 41 19.80 2.16 15.67
N SER A 42 20.72 2.29 14.74
CA SER A 42 20.43 2.49 13.33
C SER A 42 21.44 1.79 12.43
N SER A 43 21.05 1.50 11.20
CA SER A 43 21.90 0.93 10.16
C SER A 43 21.92 1.85 8.95
N LEU A 44 23.12 2.14 8.45
CA LEU A 44 23.31 2.86 7.20
C LEU A 44 23.29 1.84 6.06
N CYS A 45 22.44 2.04 5.08
CA CYS A 45 22.24 1.14 3.95
C CYS A 45 22.34 1.90 2.63
N ILE A 46 22.69 1.17 1.59
CA ILE A 46 22.66 1.64 0.20
C ILE A 46 21.80 0.69 -0.63
N ALA A 47 20.98 1.24 -1.51
CA ALA A 47 20.26 0.52 -2.55
C ALA A 47 20.67 1.08 -3.90
N ASP A 48 20.92 0.24 -4.87
CA ASP A 48 21.24 0.68 -6.21
C ASP A 48 20.60 -0.18 -7.30
N ALA A 49 20.48 0.42 -8.48
CA ALA A 49 20.18 -0.24 -9.73
C ALA A 49 21.04 0.37 -10.83
N TRP A 50 21.47 -0.48 -11.78
CA TRP A 50 22.32 -0.08 -12.88
C TRP A 50 21.93 -0.82 -14.15
N ASP A 51 21.58 -0.07 -15.17
CA ASP A 51 21.47 -0.56 -16.54
C ASP A 51 22.88 -0.59 -17.16
N LEU A 52 23.39 -1.79 -17.31
CA LEU A 52 24.75 -2.05 -17.81
C LEU A 52 24.88 -1.80 -19.31
N GLU A 53 23.76 -1.84 -20.05
CA GLU A 53 23.74 -1.61 -21.48
C GLU A 53 23.80 -0.12 -21.82
N ASN A 54 22.92 0.66 -21.18
CA ASN A 54 22.82 2.09 -21.42
C ASN A 54 23.69 2.92 -20.46
N ASN A 55 24.37 2.27 -19.51
CA ASN A 55 25.20 2.90 -18.49
C ASN A 55 24.44 3.94 -17.65
N VAL A 56 23.19 3.64 -17.32
CA VAL A 56 22.35 4.48 -16.45
C VAL A 56 22.26 3.87 -15.07
N SER A 57 22.59 4.62 -14.04
CA SER A 57 22.54 4.13 -12.65
C SER A 57 21.76 5.04 -11.72
N SER A 58 21.19 4.46 -10.69
CA SER A 58 20.51 5.15 -9.61
C SER A 58 20.89 4.50 -8.29
N SER A 59 21.39 5.30 -7.35
CA SER A 59 21.80 4.85 -6.03
C SER A 59 21.19 5.73 -4.95
N LEU A 60 20.74 5.11 -3.86
CA LEU A 60 20.13 5.77 -2.71
C LEU A 60 20.78 5.28 -1.43
N GLU A 61 21.41 6.20 -0.69
CA GLU A 61 21.86 5.96 0.67
C GLU A 61 20.74 6.33 1.65
N PHE A 62 20.53 5.52 2.68
CA PHE A 62 19.46 5.73 3.64
C PHE A 62 19.78 5.10 4.99
N GLU A 63 19.27 5.69 6.04
CA GLU A 63 19.38 5.18 7.40
C GLU A 63 18.09 4.46 7.80
N VAL A 64 18.25 3.30 8.44
CA VAL A 64 17.13 2.51 8.99
C VAL A 64 17.26 2.49 10.50
N SER A 65 16.30 3.08 11.18
CA SER A 65 16.17 2.97 12.63
C SER A 65 15.81 1.53 13.03
N HIS A 66 16.45 1.03 14.11
CA HIS A 66 16.13 -0.28 14.68
C HIS A 66 14.82 -0.28 15.50
N TYR A 67 14.09 0.82 15.51
CA TYR A 67 12.78 0.89 16.14
C TYR A 67 11.68 0.64 15.12
N ARG A 68 10.70 -0.17 15.51
CA ARG A 68 9.48 -0.41 14.72
C ARG A 68 8.34 0.40 15.32
N ASP A 69 7.67 1.18 14.50
CA ASP A 69 6.46 1.88 14.90
C ASP A 69 5.31 0.91 15.12
N THR A 70 4.69 1.02 16.27
CA THR A 70 3.49 0.27 16.64
C THR A 70 2.38 1.24 17.05
N LYS A 71 1.14 0.76 17.13
CA LYS A 71 0.01 1.56 17.63
C LYS A 71 0.23 2.09 19.07
N ARG A 72 1.18 1.50 19.80
CA ARG A 72 1.53 1.87 21.19
C ARG A 72 2.83 2.69 21.30
N GLY A 73 3.43 3.06 20.17
CA GLY A 73 4.71 3.78 20.10
C GLY A 73 5.82 2.97 19.44
N ALA A 74 7.01 3.55 19.36
CA ALA A 74 8.19 2.94 18.78
C ALA A 74 8.79 1.89 19.74
N VAL A 75 9.03 0.67 19.24
CA VAL A 75 9.59 -0.46 19.99
C VAL A 75 10.91 -0.87 19.37
N LEU A 76 11.97 -0.99 20.20
CA LEU A 76 13.28 -1.46 19.74
C LEU A 76 13.19 -2.94 19.32
N VAL A 77 13.68 -3.23 18.13
CA VAL A 77 13.83 -4.59 17.62
C VAL A 77 15.15 -5.16 18.13
N THR A 78 15.08 -6.19 18.97
CA THR A 78 16.25 -6.81 19.63
C THR A 78 16.71 -8.12 18.96
N SER A 79 15.80 -8.79 18.25
CA SER A 79 16.11 -10.00 17.51
C SER A 79 16.89 -9.65 16.22
N GLU A 80 18.04 -10.26 16.01
CA GLU A 80 18.85 -10.07 14.79
C GLU A 80 18.07 -10.46 13.52
N ARG A 81 17.26 -11.51 13.58
CA ARG A 81 16.40 -11.91 12.47
C ARG A 81 15.36 -10.84 12.15
N ASP A 82 14.66 -10.36 13.16
CA ASP A 82 13.62 -9.34 12.96
C ASP A 82 14.21 -8.01 12.52
N LEU A 83 15.42 -7.69 12.98
CA LEU A 83 16.18 -6.52 12.54
C LEU A 83 16.56 -6.64 11.06
N TYR A 84 17.05 -7.82 10.65
CA TYR A 84 17.34 -8.08 9.24
C TYR A 84 16.09 -7.90 8.37
N GLU A 85 14.95 -8.46 8.76
CA GLU A 85 13.68 -8.31 8.04
C GLU A 85 13.21 -6.84 7.98
N LEU A 86 13.41 -6.09 9.05
CA LEU A 86 13.11 -4.66 9.09
C LEU A 86 13.97 -3.88 8.07
N ILE A 87 15.29 -4.15 8.06
CA ILE A 87 16.22 -3.52 7.14
C ILE A 87 15.89 -3.93 5.70
N ALA A 88 15.71 -5.23 5.42
CA ALA A 88 15.39 -5.76 4.10
C ALA A 88 14.10 -5.16 3.53
N SER A 89 13.06 -5.03 4.35
CA SER A 89 11.79 -4.41 3.95
C SER A 89 11.94 -2.93 3.60
N ASN A 90 12.78 -2.20 4.33
CA ASN A 90 13.11 -0.81 4.02
C ASN A 90 13.98 -0.70 2.77
N ALA A 91 14.94 -1.58 2.59
CA ALA A 91 15.80 -1.63 1.42
C ALA A 91 15.01 -1.94 0.15
N ALA A 92 14.09 -2.90 0.17
CA ALA A 92 13.25 -3.24 -0.98
C ALA A 92 12.49 -2.03 -1.54
N ARG A 93 12.01 -1.13 -0.67
CA ARG A 93 11.35 0.12 -1.10
C ARG A 93 12.30 1.06 -1.85
N ARG A 94 13.58 1.11 -1.47
CA ARG A 94 14.61 1.94 -2.11
C ARG A 94 15.10 1.32 -3.41
N VAL A 95 15.32 0.00 -3.42
CA VAL A 95 15.61 -0.76 -4.65
C VAL A 95 14.50 -0.54 -5.69
N ARG A 96 13.23 -0.63 -5.26
CA ARG A 96 12.10 -0.29 -6.12
C ARG A 96 12.24 1.10 -6.75
N LYS A 97 12.61 2.11 -5.95
CA LYS A 97 12.81 3.47 -6.44
C LYS A 97 13.99 3.57 -7.40
N CYS A 98 15.08 2.86 -7.14
CA CYS A 98 16.22 2.80 -8.05
C CYS A 98 15.84 2.15 -9.39
N LEU A 99 15.11 1.05 -9.37
CA LEU A 99 14.59 0.38 -10.58
C LEU A 99 13.65 1.30 -11.39
N GLU A 100 12.74 2.03 -10.72
CA GLU A 100 11.86 3.02 -11.36
C GLU A 100 12.63 4.16 -12.06
N ASN A 101 13.84 4.47 -11.58
CA ASN A 101 14.67 5.52 -12.16
C ASN A 101 15.54 5.03 -13.34
N VAL A 102 15.83 3.73 -13.38
CA VAL A 102 16.73 3.11 -14.37
C VAL A 102 15.95 2.53 -15.54
N ILE A 103 14.84 1.83 -15.26
CA ILE A 103 14.00 1.24 -16.30
C ILE A 103 13.12 2.33 -16.93
N PRO A 104 13.07 2.45 -18.26
CA PRO A 104 12.19 3.38 -18.94
C PRO A 104 10.75 3.23 -18.50
N ARG A 105 10.09 4.36 -18.24
CA ARG A 105 8.76 4.38 -17.65
C ARG A 105 7.69 3.74 -18.56
N ASP A 106 7.81 3.92 -19.85
CA ASP A 106 6.94 3.33 -20.87
C ASP A 106 6.96 1.80 -20.82
N ILE A 107 8.12 1.19 -20.61
CA ILE A 107 8.26 -0.28 -20.43
C ILE A 107 7.52 -0.75 -19.18
N VAL A 108 7.64 -0.01 -18.07
CA VAL A 108 6.94 -0.35 -16.82
C VAL A 108 5.42 -0.18 -16.98
N ASP A 109 4.98 0.88 -17.64
CA ASP A 109 3.56 1.15 -17.88
C ASP A 109 2.97 0.10 -18.84
N GLN A 110 3.69 -0.29 -19.89
CA GLN A 110 3.28 -1.38 -20.80
C GLN A 110 3.18 -2.74 -20.06
N ALA A 111 4.14 -3.07 -19.21
CA ALA A 111 4.08 -4.28 -18.39
C ALA A 111 2.85 -4.30 -17.46
N ARG A 112 2.46 -3.14 -16.92
CA ARG A 112 1.23 -3.00 -16.12
C ARG A 112 -0.03 -3.23 -16.97
N GLU A 113 -0.08 -2.66 -18.17
CA GLU A 113 -1.19 -2.85 -19.12
C GLU A 113 -1.34 -4.34 -19.47
N TRP A 114 -0.25 -5.05 -19.78
CA TRP A 114 -0.29 -6.49 -20.04
C TRP A 114 -0.78 -7.31 -18.85
N CYS A 115 -0.39 -6.94 -17.62
CA CYS A 115 -0.94 -7.58 -16.41
C CYS A 115 -2.44 -7.33 -16.29
N ASP A 116 -2.88 -6.09 -16.51
CA ASP A 116 -4.29 -5.72 -16.47
C ASP A 116 -5.10 -6.40 -17.58
N ASP A 117 -4.53 -6.58 -18.78
CA ASP A 117 -5.15 -7.30 -19.89
C ASP A 117 -5.26 -8.80 -19.61
N THR A 118 -4.22 -9.41 -19.03
CA THR A 118 -4.24 -10.82 -18.64
C THR A 118 -5.34 -11.10 -17.62
N LEU A 119 -5.52 -10.19 -16.64
CA LEU A 119 -6.58 -10.30 -15.64
C LEU A 119 -8.00 -10.14 -16.24
N THR A 120 -8.12 -9.54 -17.40
CA THR A 120 -9.40 -9.18 -18.00
C THR A 120 -9.68 -9.87 -19.34
N SER A 121 -8.79 -10.73 -19.80
CA SER A 121 -8.96 -11.52 -21.04
C SER A 121 -10.06 -12.60 -20.93
N GLN A 122 -10.75 -12.71 -19.80
CA GLN A 122 -11.83 -13.69 -19.62
C GLN A 122 -13.16 -13.10 -20.07
N ASP A 123 -13.92 -13.91 -20.79
CA ASP A 123 -15.26 -13.62 -21.29
C ASP A 123 -16.32 -13.36 -20.20
N ASP A 124 -15.92 -13.41 -18.91
CA ASP A 124 -16.77 -13.35 -17.73
C ASP A 124 -16.48 -12.18 -16.78
N ILE A 125 -16.19 -10.99 -17.29
CA ILE A 125 -15.98 -9.81 -16.44
C ILE A 125 -17.21 -9.56 -15.54
N GLN A 126 -18.42 -9.76 -16.07
CA GLN A 126 -19.65 -9.55 -15.31
C GLN A 126 -19.83 -10.60 -14.21
N GLU A 127 -19.56 -11.86 -14.50
CA GLU A 127 -19.56 -12.93 -13.50
C GLU A 127 -18.46 -12.71 -12.44
N GLY A 128 -17.29 -12.28 -12.87
CA GLY A 128 -16.19 -11.94 -11.96
C GLY A 128 -16.53 -10.78 -11.01
N ILE A 129 -17.24 -9.76 -11.50
CA ILE A 129 -17.74 -8.66 -10.68
C ILE A 129 -18.75 -9.18 -9.64
N ASP A 130 -19.69 -10.03 -10.07
CA ASP A 130 -20.71 -10.56 -9.17
C ASP A 130 -20.11 -11.46 -8.08
N LYS A 131 -19.15 -12.31 -8.42
CA LYS A 131 -18.37 -13.11 -7.47
C LYS A 131 -17.59 -12.22 -6.47
N ALA A 132 -17.00 -11.12 -6.95
CA ALA A 132 -16.30 -10.18 -6.09
C ALA A 132 -17.24 -9.46 -5.12
N ILE A 133 -18.41 -9.04 -5.58
CA ILE A 133 -19.44 -8.41 -4.74
C ILE A 133 -19.92 -9.37 -3.65
N GLU A 134 -20.21 -10.62 -4.02
CA GLU A 134 -20.64 -11.67 -3.08
C GLU A 134 -19.57 -11.94 -2.02
N TYR A 135 -18.31 -12.07 -2.42
CA TYR A 135 -17.19 -12.25 -1.51
C TYR A 135 -17.03 -11.09 -0.53
N PHE A 136 -17.10 -9.84 -1.01
CA PHE A 136 -17.03 -8.66 -0.14
C PHE A 136 -18.19 -8.60 0.85
N LYS A 137 -19.38 -9.02 0.44
CA LYS A 137 -20.55 -9.12 1.32
C LYS A 137 -20.34 -10.17 2.40
N GLU A 138 -19.92 -11.38 2.04
CA GLU A 138 -19.75 -12.49 2.98
C GLU A 138 -18.61 -12.27 3.96
N LYS A 139 -17.44 -11.87 3.46
CA LYS A 139 -16.23 -11.79 4.27
C LYS A 139 -16.07 -10.49 5.04
N TYR A 140 -16.49 -9.38 4.45
CA TYR A 140 -16.26 -8.04 5.02
C TYR A 140 -17.54 -7.30 5.38
N ASN A 141 -18.72 -7.89 5.13
CA ASN A 141 -20.04 -7.29 5.32
C ASN A 141 -20.23 -5.98 4.51
N ILE A 142 -19.62 -5.92 3.32
CA ILE A 142 -19.73 -4.79 2.41
C ILE A 142 -20.84 -5.09 1.41
N SER A 143 -21.92 -4.31 1.47
CA SER A 143 -23.05 -4.45 0.54
C SER A 143 -22.76 -3.83 -0.83
N LEU A 144 -23.56 -4.22 -1.85
CA LEU A 144 -23.52 -3.62 -3.18
C LEU A 144 -23.62 -2.08 -3.12
N ASN A 145 -24.49 -1.53 -2.25
CA ASN A 145 -24.63 -0.08 -2.09
C ASN A 145 -23.33 0.61 -1.67
N HIS A 146 -22.52 0.00 -0.81
CA HIS A 146 -21.22 0.56 -0.43
C HIS A 146 -20.27 0.60 -1.62
N ILE A 147 -20.27 -0.45 -2.44
CA ILE A 147 -19.44 -0.54 -3.65
C ILE A 147 -19.92 0.48 -4.69
N GLU A 148 -21.23 0.60 -4.91
CA GLU A 148 -21.81 1.60 -5.82
C GLU A 148 -21.47 3.03 -5.37
N THR A 149 -21.53 3.30 -4.08
CA THR A 149 -21.18 4.60 -3.50
C THR A 149 -19.70 4.90 -3.69
N TYR A 150 -18.83 3.91 -3.45
CA TYR A 150 -17.38 4.06 -3.61
C TYR A 150 -17.00 4.39 -5.07
N PHE A 151 -17.62 3.72 -6.04
CA PHE A 151 -17.37 3.97 -7.45
C PHE A 151 -18.20 5.13 -8.02
N ASN A 152 -19.14 5.68 -7.24
CA ASN A 152 -20.13 6.66 -7.69
C ASN A 152 -20.83 6.21 -8.98
N MET A 153 -21.22 4.92 -9.05
CA MET A 153 -21.75 4.28 -10.24
C MET A 153 -22.65 3.10 -9.87
N LYS A 154 -23.76 2.94 -10.60
CA LYS A 154 -24.63 1.77 -10.43
C LYS A 154 -24.02 0.50 -11.02
N ARG A 155 -24.39 -0.68 -10.49
CA ARG A 155 -23.89 -2.00 -10.90
C ARG A 155 -23.91 -2.19 -12.42
N GLN A 156 -24.95 -1.72 -13.12
CA GLN A 156 -25.07 -1.83 -14.58
C GLN A 156 -24.01 -1.05 -15.35
N GLY A 157 -23.41 -0.02 -14.72
CA GLY A 157 -22.31 0.77 -15.29
C GLY A 157 -20.92 0.21 -15.01
N PHE A 158 -20.80 -0.91 -14.28
CA PHE A 158 -19.50 -1.48 -13.94
C PHE A 158 -18.82 -2.04 -15.20
N THR A 159 -17.58 -1.61 -15.38
CA THR A 159 -16.74 -1.91 -16.54
C THR A 159 -15.54 -2.78 -16.15
N LYS A 160 -14.71 -3.15 -17.16
CA LYS A 160 -13.38 -3.75 -16.97
C LYS A 160 -12.56 -3.02 -15.89
N ASN A 161 -12.52 -1.69 -15.94
CA ASN A 161 -11.76 -0.88 -14.98
C ASN A 161 -12.31 -1.02 -13.55
N THR A 162 -13.62 -1.13 -13.40
CA THR A 162 -14.25 -1.39 -12.10
C THR A 162 -13.84 -2.76 -11.55
N TYR A 163 -13.84 -3.78 -12.40
CA TYR A 163 -13.41 -5.13 -12.05
C TYR A 163 -11.96 -5.16 -11.57
N LEU A 164 -11.04 -4.54 -12.31
CA LEU A 164 -9.64 -4.43 -11.91
C LEU A 164 -9.46 -3.73 -10.56
N LYS A 165 -10.20 -2.67 -10.31
CA LYS A 165 -10.17 -1.97 -9.03
C LYS A 165 -10.70 -2.85 -7.90
N LEU A 166 -11.77 -3.61 -8.11
CA LEU A 166 -12.28 -4.58 -7.14
C LEU A 166 -11.26 -5.67 -6.82
N GLN A 167 -10.56 -6.21 -7.82
CA GLN A 167 -9.49 -7.19 -7.62
C GLN A 167 -8.32 -6.62 -6.81
N ARG A 168 -7.93 -5.38 -7.10
CA ARG A 168 -6.87 -4.70 -6.32
C ARG A 168 -7.28 -4.46 -4.86
N LEU A 169 -8.53 -4.06 -4.63
CA LEU A 169 -9.09 -3.94 -3.28
C LEU A 169 -9.14 -5.29 -2.55
N PHE A 170 -9.57 -6.35 -3.27
CA PHE A 170 -9.55 -7.71 -2.73
C PHE A 170 -8.15 -8.10 -2.25
N THR A 171 -7.12 -7.88 -3.07
CA THR A 171 -5.73 -8.19 -2.72
C THR A 171 -5.26 -7.35 -1.53
N ALA A 172 -5.55 -6.05 -1.52
CA ALA A 172 -5.18 -5.15 -0.42
C ALA A 172 -5.82 -5.55 0.92
N PHE A 173 -7.07 -6.01 0.89
CA PHE A 173 -7.78 -6.48 2.10
C PHE A 173 -7.27 -7.84 2.56
N ARG A 174 -7.04 -8.76 1.63
CA ARG A 174 -6.47 -10.08 1.93
C ARG A 174 -5.10 -9.96 2.58
N ASP A 175 -4.26 -9.07 2.07
CA ASP A 175 -2.88 -8.86 2.52
C ASP A 175 -2.79 -7.91 3.74
N GLY A 176 -3.95 -7.44 4.24
CA GLY A 176 -4.04 -6.58 5.44
C GLY A 176 -3.45 -5.18 5.25
N VAL A 177 -3.30 -4.74 4.00
CA VAL A 177 -2.72 -3.42 3.67
C VAL A 177 -3.73 -2.30 3.87
N SER A 178 -5.03 -2.58 3.72
CA SER A 178 -6.13 -1.64 3.89
C SER A 178 -7.25 -2.25 4.72
N ASP A 179 -7.93 -1.41 5.53
CA ASP A 179 -9.14 -1.82 6.25
C ASP A 179 -10.36 -1.61 5.33
N PRO A 180 -11.17 -2.65 5.09
CA PRO A 180 -12.38 -2.55 4.29
C PRO A 180 -13.37 -1.49 4.80
N LYS A 181 -13.46 -1.27 6.11
CA LYS A 181 -14.34 -0.28 6.71
C LYS A 181 -13.89 1.15 6.45
N GLU A 182 -12.57 1.39 6.46
CA GLU A 182 -12.00 2.69 6.12
C GLU A 182 -12.21 3.03 4.64
N VAL A 183 -11.99 2.04 3.77
CA VAL A 183 -12.11 2.22 2.30
C VAL A 183 -13.55 2.49 1.88
N PHE A 184 -14.52 1.74 2.41
CA PHE A 184 -15.91 1.85 2.01
C PHE A 184 -16.76 2.73 2.94
N ASN A 185 -16.13 3.39 3.95
CA ASN A 185 -16.81 4.29 4.90
C ASN A 185 -18.05 3.64 5.53
N THR A 186 -17.95 2.35 5.87
CA THR A 186 -19.06 1.56 6.40
C THR A 186 -19.26 1.91 7.87
N PRO A 187 -20.44 2.36 8.30
CA PRO A 187 -20.73 2.49 9.73
C PRO A 187 -20.57 1.11 10.40
N ALA A 188 -19.99 1.12 11.61
CA ALA A 188 -19.83 -0.11 12.37
C ALA A 188 -21.16 -0.87 12.45
N PRO A 189 -21.18 -2.22 12.32
CA PRO A 189 -22.40 -2.99 12.43
C PRO A 189 -23.04 -2.70 13.80
N THR A 190 -24.20 -2.09 13.80
CA THR A 190 -25.01 -1.91 15.01
C THR A 190 -25.41 -3.31 15.48
N ASN A 191 -24.79 -3.76 16.54
CA ASN A 191 -25.20 -5.00 17.20
C ASN A 191 -26.62 -4.80 17.77
N PRO A 192 -27.66 -5.49 17.28
CA PRO A 192 -29.02 -5.27 17.73
C PRO A 192 -29.26 -5.62 19.22
N ASN A 193 -28.26 -6.17 19.91
CA ASN A 193 -28.29 -6.55 21.32
C ASN A 193 -27.49 -5.63 22.26
N ALA A 194 -26.93 -4.53 21.79
CA ALA A 194 -26.27 -3.56 22.67
C ALA A 194 -27.32 -2.62 23.27
N LYS A 195 -27.95 -3.03 24.37
CA LYS A 195 -28.72 -2.12 25.25
C LYS A 195 -27.73 -1.13 25.88
N GLY A 196 -27.91 0.12 25.51
CA GLY A 196 -27.62 1.35 26.24
C GLY A 196 -26.26 1.45 26.98
N VAL A 197 -25.31 2.17 26.36
CA VAL A 197 -24.39 3.01 27.12
C VAL A 197 -24.53 4.43 26.58
N THR A 198 -25.01 5.30 27.46
CA THR A 198 -25.28 6.71 27.27
C THR A 198 -24.09 7.49 26.74
N ASN A 199 -24.36 8.35 25.77
CA ASN A 199 -23.47 9.41 25.29
C ASN A 199 -22.90 10.22 26.46
N THR A 200 -21.61 10.17 26.67
CA THR A 200 -20.92 11.19 27.44
C THR A 200 -20.52 12.29 26.48
N ILE A 201 -21.18 13.41 26.61
CA ILE A 201 -20.94 14.67 25.92
C ILE A 201 -19.52 15.12 26.27
N ILE A 202 -18.68 15.32 25.27
CA ILE A 202 -17.40 16.01 25.41
C ILE A 202 -17.72 17.49 25.55
N PRO A 203 -17.31 18.20 26.62
CA PRO A 203 -17.52 19.64 26.72
C PRO A 203 -16.63 20.38 25.70
N GLU A 204 -17.23 21.34 25.02
CA GLU A 204 -16.56 22.34 24.20
C GLU A 204 -15.49 23.06 25.05
N VAL A 205 -14.29 23.16 24.50
CA VAL A 205 -13.22 23.98 25.05
C VAL A 205 -13.46 25.39 24.53
N GLU A 206 -13.84 26.32 25.43
CA GLU A 206 -13.91 27.75 25.15
C GLU A 206 -12.52 28.28 24.78
N GLU A 207 -12.45 28.96 23.64
CA GLU A 207 -11.29 29.78 23.24
C GLU A 207 -11.13 30.93 24.25
N SER A 208 -10.06 30.90 25.05
CA SER A 208 -9.65 32.05 25.85
C SER A 208 -8.85 33.01 24.99
N GLU A 209 -9.37 34.24 24.91
CA GLU A 209 -8.76 35.43 24.31
C GLU A 209 -7.33 35.64 24.81
N ILE A 210 -6.41 35.80 23.87
CA ILE A 210 -5.06 36.33 24.14
C ILE A 210 -5.21 37.85 24.25
N VAL A 211 -5.04 38.36 25.45
CA VAL A 211 -4.88 39.79 25.71
C VAL A 211 -3.41 40.12 25.53
N ASP A 212 -3.12 40.97 24.55
CA ASP A 212 -1.84 41.68 24.41
C ASP A 212 -1.73 42.72 25.53
N ASP A 213 -0.67 42.68 26.30
CA ASP A 213 -0.21 43.81 27.11
C ASP A 213 1.30 43.99 26.97
N GLU A 214 1.67 45.17 26.41
CA GLU A 214 2.88 45.98 26.41
C GLU A 214 4.28 45.32 26.50
#